data_ed8ced3ed6fd8bcbbbefcd16c1cecc93
#
_entry.id   ed8ced3ed6fd8bcbbbefcd16c1cecc93
#
_cell.length_a   1.000
_cell.length_b   1.000
_cell.length_c   1.000
_cell.angle_alpha   90.00
_cell.angle_beta   90.00
_cell.angle_gamma   90.00
#
_symmetry.space_group_name_H-M   'P 1'
#
loop_
_entity.id
_entity.type
_entity.pdbx_description
1 polymer ?
#
loop_
_entity_poly.entity_id
_entity_poly.type
_entity_poly.pdbx_seq_one_letter_code
_entity_poly.pdbx_strand_id
1 'polypeptide(L)'
;MKLEPEVRESLIRRLEFARSELEDFQPLRKLDYFTYQKDRFQRRNVERIIENICNVLVDVTKIILAQTETPIPGSYREAILVLGEQKVISLELAKELSQMMRLRNVLAHQYLDLKWEAIQDFLLTGAGQVEVLLSSLDHWLEHHGD
;
A
#
# COMPACT_ATOMS: atom_id res chain seq x y z
N MET A 1 10.60 -18.81 11.16
CA MET A 1 9.16 -18.81 11.48
C MET A 1 8.37 -19.40 10.33
N LYS A 2 7.53 -20.34 10.62
CA LYS A 2 6.67 -20.99 9.63
C LYS A 2 5.27 -20.42 9.73
N LEU A 3 4.71 -20.01 8.61
CA LEU A 3 3.35 -19.46 8.58
C LEU A 3 2.33 -20.59 8.49
N GLU A 4 1.22 -20.44 9.22
CA GLU A 4 0.09 -21.34 9.06
C GLU A 4 -0.45 -21.19 7.63
N PRO A 5 -0.92 -22.30 6.99
CA PRO A 5 -1.40 -22.24 5.61
C PRO A 5 -2.49 -21.20 5.37
N GLU A 6 -3.39 -21.00 6.32
CA GLU A 6 -4.48 -20.03 6.20
C GLU A 6 -3.95 -18.59 6.20
N VAL A 7 -2.93 -18.31 7.02
CA VAL A 7 -2.30 -17.00 7.09
C VAL A 7 -1.57 -16.72 5.78
N ARG A 8 -0.80 -17.69 5.28
CA ARG A 8 -0.09 -17.59 4.02
C ARG A 8 -1.06 -17.30 2.87
N GLU A 9 -2.16 -18.05 2.79
CA GLU A 9 -3.17 -17.86 1.76
C GLU A 9 -3.80 -16.46 1.85
N SER A 10 -4.09 -16.00 3.05
CA SER A 10 -4.64 -14.67 3.29
C SER A 10 -3.72 -13.57 2.80
N LEU A 11 -2.42 -13.70 3.04
CA LEU A 11 -1.42 -12.75 2.54
C LEU A 11 -1.34 -12.78 1.02
N ILE A 12 -1.28 -13.98 0.43
CA ILE A 12 -1.21 -14.13 -1.03
C ILE A 12 -2.41 -13.48 -1.72
N ARG A 13 -3.61 -13.66 -1.20
CA ARG A 13 -4.83 -13.05 -1.76
C ARG A 13 -4.74 -11.52 -1.76
N ARG A 14 -4.23 -10.95 -0.68
CA ARG A 14 -4.09 -9.50 -0.58
C ARG A 14 -3.05 -8.96 -1.53
N LEU A 15 -1.95 -9.67 -1.70
CA LEU A 15 -0.91 -9.28 -2.66
C LEU A 15 -1.44 -9.36 -4.10
N GLU A 16 -2.19 -10.40 -4.43
CA GLU A 16 -2.82 -10.53 -5.75
C GLU A 16 -3.83 -9.40 -6.01
N PHE A 17 -4.62 -9.04 -4.99
CA PHE A 17 -5.54 -7.92 -5.10
C PHE A 17 -4.79 -6.62 -5.36
N ALA A 18 -3.71 -6.35 -4.63
CA ALA A 18 -2.92 -5.14 -4.83
C ALA A 18 -2.31 -5.09 -6.24
N ARG A 19 -1.83 -6.23 -6.76
CA ARG A 19 -1.31 -6.30 -8.13
C ARG A 19 -2.39 -5.98 -9.15
N SER A 20 -3.59 -6.51 -8.95
CA SER A 20 -4.73 -6.23 -9.82
C SER A 20 -5.06 -4.74 -9.81
N GLU A 21 -5.05 -4.11 -8.65
CA GLU A 21 -5.27 -2.66 -8.53
C GLU A 21 -4.17 -1.87 -9.26
N LEU A 22 -2.92 -2.30 -9.18
CA LEU A 22 -1.83 -1.65 -9.91
C LEU A 22 -1.96 -1.81 -11.43
N GLU A 23 -2.48 -2.94 -11.90
CA GLU A 23 -2.78 -3.12 -13.32
C GLU A 23 -3.85 -2.14 -13.78
N ASP A 24 -4.92 -2.00 -13.01
CA ASP A 24 -6.01 -1.06 -13.31
C ASP A 24 -5.53 0.39 -13.24
N PHE A 25 -4.49 0.64 -12.46
CA PHE A 25 -3.87 1.94 -12.31
C PHE A 25 -3.06 2.36 -13.55
N GLN A 26 -2.52 1.43 -14.33
CA GLN A 26 -1.63 1.74 -15.46
C GLN A 26 -2.21 2.77 -16.43
N PRO A 27 -3.47 2.66 -16.87
CA PRO A 27 -4.05 3.67 -17.78
C PRO A 27 -4.16 5.06 -17.15
N LEU A 28 -4.13 5.15 -15.81
CA LEU A 28 -4.28 6.41 -15.09
C LEU A 28 -2.96 7.11 -14.78
N ARG A 29 -1.82 6.50 -15.11
CA ARG A 29 -0.49 7.07 -14.78
C ARG A 29 -0.25 8.45 -15.39
N LYS A 30 -0.88 8.76 -16.52
CA LYS A 30 -0.74 10.05 -17.20
C LYS A 30 -1.88 11.02 -16.88
N LEU A 31 -2.69 10.71 -15.90
CA LEU A 31 -3.79 11.57 -15.47
C LEU A 31 -3.25 12.94 -15.07
N ASP A 32 -3.86 14.00 -15.61
CA ASP A 32 -3.51 15.38 -15.25
C ASP A 32 -4.60 16.01 -14.39
N TYR A 33 -4.30 17.18 -13.82
CA TYR A 33 -5.24 17.85 -12.92
C TYR A 33 -6.54 18.24 -13.62
N PHE A 34 -6.44 18.71 -14.86
CA PHE A 34 -7.64 19.10 -15.62
C PHE A 34 -8.60 17.92 -15.76
N THR A 35 -8.10 16.78 -16.21
CA THR A 35 -8.90 15.55 -16.36
C THR A 35 -9.43 15.08 -15.00
N TYR A 36 -8.59 15.12 -13.97
CA TYR A 36 -9.00 14.75 -12.61
C TYR A 36 -10.18 15.59 -12.14
N GLN A 37 -10.17 16.91 -12.40
CA GLN A 37 -11.26 17.79 -12.01
C GLN A 37 -12.53 17.55 -12.83
N LYS A 38 -12.40 17.32 -14.13
CA LYS A 38 -13.53 17.30 -15.06
C LYS A 38 -14.16 15.92 -15.24
N ASP A 39 -13.37 14.86 -15.17
CA ASP A 39 -13.84 13.50 -15.38
C ASP A 39 -14.03 12.78 -14.04
N ARG A 40 -15.29 12.79 -13.57
CA ARG A 40 -15.63 12.16 -12.28
C ARG A 40 -15.33 10.68 -12.26
N PHE A 41 -15.44 10.00 -13.39
CA PHE A 41 -15.19 8.56 -13.46
C PHE A 41 -13.71 8.26 -13.22
N GLN A 42 -12.82 8.94 -13.94
CA GLN A 42 -11.37 8.76 -13.74
C GLN A 42 -10.94 9.21 -12.35
N ARG A 43 -11.50 10.31 -11.84
CA ARG A 43 -11.22 10.78 -10.48
C ARG A 43 -11.56 9.72 -9.45
N ARG A 44 -12.77 9.17 -9.51
CA ARG A 44 -13.21 8.15 -8.56
C ARG A 44 -12.39 6.88 -8.67
N ASN A 45 -12.02 6.50 -9.89
CA ASN A 45 -11.19 5.32 -10.11
C ASN A 45 -9.82 5.48 -9.47
N VAL A 46 -9.11 6.58 -9.74
CA VAL A 46 -7.77 6.76 -9.19
C VAL A 46 -7.81 6.85 -7.65
N GLU A 47 -8.77 7.57 -7.10
CA GLU A 47 -8.93 7.67 -5.65
C GLU A 47 -9.21 6.30 -5.02
N ARG A 48 -10.09 5.52 -5.64
CA ARG A 48 -10.45 4.21 -5.11
C ARG A 48 -9.31 3.21 -5.17
N ILE A 49 -8.54 3.23 -6.26
CA ILE A 49 -7.38 2.35 -6.41
C ILE A 49 -6.35 2.65 -5.32
N ILE A 50 -6.04 3.92 -5.10
CA ILE A 50 -5.08 4.31 -4.06
C ILE A 50 -5.58 3.92 -2.67
N GLU A 51 -6.85 4.15 -2.36
CA GLU A 51 -7.45 3.73 -1.09
C GLU A 51 -7.31 2.22 -0.89
N ASN A 52 -7.66 1.44 -1.91
CA ASN A 52 -7.59 -0.01 -1.84
C ASN A 52 -6.17 -0.50 -1.58
N ILE A 53 -5.18 0.11 -2.24
CA ILE A 53 -3.77 -0.23 -2.05
C ILE A 53 -3.33 0.11 -0.61
N CYS A 54 -3.68 1.28 -0.11
CA CYS A 54 -3.36 1.66 1.27
C CYS A 54 -3.99 0.71 2.28
N ASN A 55 -5.23 0.30 2.04
CA ASN A 55 -5.92 -0.64 2.93
C ASN A 55 -5.26 -2.01 2.93
N VAL A 56 -4.82 -2.49 1.77
CA VAL A 56 -4.06 -3.74 1.69
C VAL A 56 -2.77 -3.64 2.49
N LEU A 57 -2.04 -2.54 2.36
CA LEU A 57 -0.80 -2.33 3.10
C LEU A 57 -1.04 -2.41 4.61
N VAL A 58 -2.10 -1.79 5.10
CA VAL A 58 -2.48 -1.86 6.52
C VAL A 58 -2.80 -3.30 6.93
N ASP A 59 -3.62 -3.99 6.15
CA ASP A 59 -4.05 -5.35 6.47
C ASP A 59 -2.87 -6.32 6.50
N VAL A 60 -2.00 -6.26 5.50
CA VAL A 60 -0.80 -7.10 5.41
C VAL A 60 0.12 -6.84 6.59
N THR A 61 0.32 -5.57 6.94
CA THR A 61 1.15 -5.19 8.08
C THR A 61 0.62 -5.81 9.37
N LYS A 62 -0.67 -5.70 9.64
CA LYS A 62 -1.29 -6.27 10.83
C LYS A 62 -1.13 -7.79 10.89
N ILE A 63 -1.35 -8.46 9.76
CA ILE A 63 -1.25 -9.92 9.70
C ILE A 63 0.18 -10.37 10.02
N ILE A 64 1.17 -9.73 9.41
CA ILE A 64 2.59 -10.10 9.62
C ILE A 64 3.00 -9.83 11.07
N LEU A 65 2.66 -8.67 11.63
CA LEU A 65 3.03 -8.36 13.01
C LEU A 65 2.39 -9.33 14.00
N ALA A 66 1.16 -9.77 13.72
CA ALA A 66 0.50 -10.78 14.56
C ALA A 66 1.29 -12.10 14.58
N GLN A 67 1.92 -12.47 13.45
CA GLN A 67 2.72 -13.70 13.37
C GLN A 67 4.06 -13.59 14.11
N THR A 68 4.60 -12.40 14.24
CA THR A 68 5.86 -12.16 14.94
C THR A 68 5.66 -11.93 16.44
N GLU A 69 4.42 -12.01 16.89
CA GLU A 69 4.04 -11.70 18.30
C GLU A 69 4.46 -10.30 18.72
N THR A 70 4.63 -9.40 17.75
CA THR A 70 4.99 -8.02 18.01
C THR A 70 3.72 -7.22 18.29
N PRO A 71 3.69 -6.45 19.40
CA PRO A 71 2.54 -5.58 19.63
C PRO A 71 2.33 -4.60 18.48
N ILE A 72 1.07 -4.42 18.08
CA ILE A 72 0.74 -3.48 17.00
C ILE A 72 0.78 -2.07 17.60
N PRO A 73 1.65 -1.18 17.05
CA PRO A 73 1.71 0.20 17.52
C PRO A 73 0.39 0.95 17.36
N GLY A 74 0.26 2.10 18.03
CA GLY A 74 -0.96 2.88 18.02
C GLY A 74 -1.30 3.55 16.70
N SER A 75 -0.37 3.59 15.75
CA SER A 75 -0.63 4.13 14.41
C SER A 75 -0.14 3.17 13.33
N TYR A 76 -0.77 3.22 12.14
CA TYR A 76 -0.35 2.41 11.00
C TYR A 76 1.02 2.82 10.47
N ARG A 77 1.36 4.11 10.59
CA ARG A 77 2.68 4.60 10.20
C ARG A 77 3.78 3.92 11.01
N GLU A 78 3.61 3.86 12.32
CA GLU A 78 4.54 3.18 13.22
C GLU A 78 4.59 1.68 12.97
N ALA A 79 3.43 1.06 12.70
CA ALA A 79 3.35 -0.36 12.42
C ALA A 79 4.17 -0.73 11.17
N ILE A 80 4.10 0.10 10.12
CA ILE A 80 4.87 -0.12 8.90
C ILE A 80 6.38 0.01 9.18
N LEU A 81 6.78 0.96 10.01
CA LEU A 81 8.18 1.09 10.41
C LEU A 81 8.69 -0.16 11.12
N VAL A 82 7.85 -0.81 11.91
CA VAL A 82 8.20 -2.06 12.57
C VAL A 82 8.48 -3.18 11.56
N LEU A 83 7.79 -3.23 10.42
CA LEU A 83 8.12 -4.18 9.35
C LEU A 83 9.57 -4.03 8.89
N GLY A 84 10.04 -2.79 8.81
CA GLY A 84 11.44 -2.50 8.47
C GLY A 84 12.39 -2.97 9.56
N GLU A 85 12.06 -2.72 10.81
CA GLU A 85 12.85 -3.17 11.96
C GLU A 85 12.94 -4.69 12.04
N GLN A 86 11.86 -5.38 11.69
CA GLN A 86 11.79 -6.84 11.64
C GLN A 86 12.42 -7.43 10.38
N LYS A 87 12.94 -6.60 9.49
CA LYS A 87 13.59 -7.00 8.24
C LYS A 87 12.67 -7.73 7.26
N VAL A 88 11.37 -7.52 7.36
CA VAL A 88 10.39 -8.01 6.37
C VAL A 88 10.56 -7.22 5.08
N ILE A 89 10.78 -5.92 5.20
CA ILE A 89 11.12 -5.01 4.11
C ILE A 89 12.34 -4.17 4.54
N SER A 90 12.94 -3.43 3.61
CA SER A 90 14.05 -2.54 3.97
C SER A 90 13.56 -1.38 4.84
N LEU A 91 14.45 -0.83 5.68
CA LEU A 91 14.12 0.34 6.48
C LEU A 91 13.77 1.55 5.62
N GLU A 92 14.46 1.71 4.49
CA GLU A 92 14.19 2.79 3.55
C GLU A 92 12.77 2.69 2.99
N LEU A 93 12.39 1.51 2.50
CA LEU A 93 11.04 1.27 1.99
C LEU A 93 10.00 1.48 3.08
N ALA A 94 10.25 1.01 4.30
CA ALA A 94 9.34 1.19 5.43
C ALA A 94 9.07 2.68 5.69
N LYS A 95 10.10 3.51 5.64
CA LYS A 95 9.95 4.96 5.83
C LYS A 95 9.13 5.59 4.70
N GLU A 96 9.39 5.20 3.46
CA GLU A 96 8.63 5.69 2.30
C GLU A 96 7.16 5.33 2.40
N LEU A 97 6.87 4.06 2.72
CA LEU A 97 5.49 3.58 2.84
C LEU A 97 4.76 4.18 4.05
N SER A 98 5.47 4.43 5.15
CA SER A 98 4.86 5.09 6.31
C SER A 98 4.40 6.50 5.96
N GLN A 99 5.16 7.22 5.13
CA GLN A 99 4.75 8.53 4.63
C GLN A 99 3.54 8.43 3.70
N MET A 100 3.47 7.39 2.89
CA MET A 100 2.33 7.14 1.99
C MET A 100 1.00 7.00 2.74
N MET A 101 1.04 6.61 4.00
CA MET A 101 -0.19 6.48 4.80
C MET A 101 -0.95 7.79 4.97
N ARG A 102 -0.33 8.93 4.71
CA ARG A 102 -1.01 10.23 4.70
C ARG A 102 -2.11 10.28 3.63
N LEU A 103 -1.96 9.51 2.55
CA LEU A 103 -2.95 9.47 1.47
C LEU A 103 -4.34 9.08 1.97
N ARG A 104 -4.41 8.14 2.91
CA ARG A 104 -5.70 7.71 3.45
C ARG A 104 -6.47 8.87 4.06
N ASN A 105 -5.78 9.75 4.80
CA ASN A 105 -6.40 10.90 5.42
C ASN A 105 -6.74 11.98 4.39
N VAL A 106 -5.83 12.26 3.47
CA VAL A 106 -6.04 13.29 2.44
C VAL A 106 -7.19 12.92 1.51
N LEU A 107 -7.29 11.65 1.10
CA LEU A 107 -8.36 11.19 0.21
C LEU A 107 -9.74 11.22 0.86
N ALA A 108 -9.81 11.28 2.19
CA ALA A 108 -11.07 11.44 2.90
C ALA A 108 -11.60 12.89 2.84
N HIS A 109 -10.77 13.86 2.47
CA HIS A 109 -11.18 15.26 2.33
C HIS A 109 -11.93 15.49 1.02
N GLN A 110 -12.65 16.62 0.93
CA GLN A 110 -13.46 16.95 -0.23
C GLN A 110 -12.78 17.91 -1.21
N TYR A 111 -11.68 18.53 -0.81
CA TYR A 111 -10.99 19.54 -1.62
C TYR A 111 -10.10 18.89 -2.67
N LEU A 112 -10.45 19.08 -3.96
CA LEU A 112 -9.78 18.39 -5.07
C LEU A 112 -8.31 18.78 -5.23
N ASP A 113 -7.96 20.03 -4.96
CA ASP A 113 -6.58 20.50 -5.08
C ASP A 113 -5.63 19.80 -4.08
N LEU A 114 -6.09 19.63 -2.83
CA LEU A 114 -5.33 18.91 -1.81
C LEU A 114 -5.20 17.42 -2.13
N LYS A 115 -6.28 16.81 -2.60
CA LYS A 115 -6.26 15.41 -3.03
C LYS A 115 -5.33 15.22 -4.21
N TRP A 116 -5.38 16.14 -5.18
CA TRP A 116 -4.55 16.02 -6.38
C TRP A 116 -3.05 16.06 -6.06
N GLU A 117 -2.64 16.94 -5.18
CA GLU A 117 -1.23 17.00 -4.76
C GLU A 117 -0.75 15.65 -4.23
N ALA A 118 -1.54 15.02 -3.37
CA ALA A 118 -1.22 13.71 -2.82
C ALA A 118 -1.27 12.60 -3.88
N ILE A 119 -2.27 12.65 -4.76
CA ILE A 119 -2.41 11.68 -5.87
C ILE A 119 -1.23 11.80 -6.82
N GLN A 120 -0.79 13.01 -7.13
CA GLN A 120 0.35 13.26 -7.99
C GLN A 120 1.62 12.60 -7.44
N ASP A 121 1.86 12.70 -6.14
CA ASP A 121 2.98 12.03 -5.50
C ASP A 121 2.90 10.51 -5.69
N PHE A 122 1.71 9.94 -5.58
CA PHE A 122 1.51 8.51 -5.83
C PHE A 122 1.78 8.16 -7.30
N LEU A 123 1.32 8.99 -8.23
CA LEU A 123 1.55 8.79 -9.67
C LEU A 123 3.05 8.79 -9.99
N LEU A 124 3.82 9.68 -9.36
CA LEU A 124 5.24 9.85 -9.64
C LEU A 124 6.13 8.82 -8.93
N THR A 125 5.86 8.51 -7.68
CA THR A 125 6.75 7.66 -6.86
C THR A 125 6.03 6.55 -6.11
N GLY A 126 4.83 6.80 -5.60
CA GLY A 126 4.14 5.87 -4.72
C GLY A 126 3.85 4.52 -5.35
N ALA A 127 3.40 4.49 -6.60
CA ALA A 127 3.12 3.24 -7.30
C ALA A 127 4.36 2.35 -7.40
N GLY A 128 5.52 2.95 -7.70
CA GLY A 128 6.79 2.22 -7.74
C GLY A 128 7.18 1.65 -6.38
N GLN A 129 6.94 2.42 -5.32
CA GLN A 129 7.20 1.95 -3.95
C GLN A 129 6.32 0.74 -3.61
N VAL A 130 5.07 0.73 -4.04
CA VAL A 130 4.16 -0.40 -3.84
C VAL A 130 4.65 -1.63 -4.62
N GLU A 131 5.13 -1.45 -5.84
CA GLU A 131 5.69 -2.55 -6.64
C GLU A 131 6.88 -3.20 -5.91
N VAL A 132 7.77 -2.39 -5.33
CA VAL A 132 8.90 -2.90 -4.53
C VAL A 132 8.39 -3.63 -3.29
N LEU A 133 7.36 -3.11 -2.63
CA LEU A 133 6.74 -3.78 -1.49
C LEU A 133 6.25 -5.18 -1.86
N LEU A 134 5.51 -5.29 -2.96
CA LEU A 134 4.94 -6.58 -3.38
C LEU A 134 6.05 -7.60 -3.68
N SER A 135 7.11 -7.18 -4.34
CA SER A 135 8.27 -8.04 -4.60
C SER A 135 8.97 -8.46 -3.30
N SER A 136 9.12 -7.52 -2.37
CA SER A 136 9.73 -7.80 -1.06
C SER A 136 8.92 -8.80 -0.26
N LEU A 137 7.60 -8.68 -0.29
CA LEU A 137 6.72 -9.59 0.44
C LEU A 137 6.66 -10.97 -0.22
N ASP A 138 6.73 -11.06 -1.55
CA ASP A 138 6.85 -12.34 -2.24
C ASP A 138 8.11 -13.07 -1.78
N HIS A 139 9.23 -12.35 -1.74
CA HIS A 139 10.51 -12.90 -1.30
C HIS A 139 10.43 -13.36 0.16
N TRP A 140 9.84 -12.53 1.02
CA TRP A 140 9.66 -12.88 2.43
C TRP A 140 8.81 -14.14 2.59
N LEU A 141 7.72 -14.26 1.82
CA LEU A 141 6.85 -15.45 1.85
C LEU A 141 7.57 -16.72 1.40
N GLU A 142 8.43 -16.62 0.40
CA GLU A 142 9.23 -17.77 -0.05
C GLU A 142 10.11 -18.32 1.05
N HIS A 143 10.60 -17.46 1.94
CA HIS A 143 11.50 -17.85 3.03
C HIS A 143 10.78 -18.24 4.32
N HIS A 144 9.48 -17.93 4.42
CA HIS A 144 8.70 -18.19 5.63
C HIS A 144 7.45 -19.06 5.36
N GLY A 145 7.31 -19.54 4.15
CA GLY A 145 6.09 -20.22 3.73
C GLY A 145 6.03 -21.73 3.95
N ASP A 146 7.16 -22.31 4.27
CA ASP A 146 7.23 -23.77 4.46
C ASP A 146 7.76 -24.13 5.84
#